data_debd6e93dfedf3f2ddf3401be219e7ff
#
_entry.id   debd6e93dfedf3f2ddf3401be219e7ff
#
_cell.length_a   1.000
_cell.length_b   1.000
_cell.length_c   1.000
_cell.angle_alpha   90.00
_cell.angle_beta   90.00
_cell.angle_gamma   90.00
#
_symmetry.space_group_name_H-M   'P 1'
#
loop_
_entity.id
_entity.type
_entity.pdbx_description
1 polymer ?
#
loop_
_entity_poly.entity_id
_entity_poly.type
_entity_poly.pdbx_seq_one_letter_code
_entity_poly.pdbx_strand_id
1 'polypeptide(L)'
;MKGSLTVVAFFCAGCLMGVANDFQFDLHDLSMYVLYALMFQVGIGIGSNKKLKELVKSLRPKMLLVPMATIVGTLLFSAFASLLLSQWSVFDCMAVGSGFAYYSLSSILITQFKEPSIGLQLATELGTIALLANIFREMMALLGAPLIRKYFGKLAPISAAGVNSMDVLLPSITQYSGKDVIPIAIFHGILIDMSVPAVSYTHLRAHETDQYL
;
A
#
# COMPACT_ATOMS: atom_id res chain seq x y z
N MET A 1 -4.26 -8.47 13.81
CA MET A 1 -5.53 -7.88 14.27
C MET A 1 -5.35 -6.63 15.15
N LYS A 2 -4.47 -6.63 16.19
CA LYS A 2 -4.32 -5.44 17.06
C LYS A 2 -3.84 -4.19 16.30
N GLY A 3 -2.89 -4.32 15.38
CA GLY A 3 -2.34 -3.19 14.61
C GLY A 3 -3.39 -2.52 13.71
N SER A 4 -4.10 -3.30 12.89
CA SER A 4 -5.12 -2.74 11.98
C SER A 4 -6.28 -2.10 12.74
N LEU A 5 -6.70 -2.68 13.86
CA LEU A 5 -7.73 -2.08 14.71
C LEU A 5 -7.27 -0.76 15.33
N THR A 6 -5.99 -0.68 15.73
CA THR A 6 -5.38 0.55 16.25
C THR A 6 -5.40 1.66 15.21
N VAL A 7 -5.04 1.35 13.96
CA VAL A 7 -5.06 2.34 12.85
C VAL A 7 -6.47 2.84 12.58
N VAL A 8 -7.45 1.96 12.51
CA VAL A 8 -8.87 2.36 12.35
C VAL A 8 -9.33 3.24 13.50
N ALA A 9 -8.96 2.90 14.74
CA ALA A 9 -9.31 3.71 15.91
C ALA A 9 -8.70 5.12 15.86
N PHE A 10 -7.41 5.24 15.48
CA PHE A 10 -6.76 6.55 15.31
C PHE A 10 -7.36 7.34 14.14
N PHE A 11 -7.71 6.68 13.05
CA PHE A 11 -8.38 7.32 11.92
C PHE A 11 -9.74 7.89 12.34
N CYS A 12 -10.58 7.10 13.01
CA CYS A 12 -11.88 7.56 13.51
C CYS A 12 -11.72 8.71 14.51
N ALA A 13 -10.75 8.63 15.43
CA ALA A 13 -10.44 9.69 16.36
C ALA A 13 -10.02 10.98 15.66
N GLY A 14 -9.16 10.87 14.62
CA GLY A 14 -8.75 12.01 13.79
C GLY A 14 -9.93 12.67 13.08
N CYS A 15 -10.83 11.86 12.48
CA CYS A 15 -12.04 12.36 11.86
C CYS A 15 -12.95 13.10 12.84
N LEU A 16 -13.16 12.54 14.04
CA LEU A 16 -13.97 13.18 15.09
C LEU A 16 -13.35 14.49 15.58
N MET A 17 -12.03 14.51 15.75
CA MET A 17 -11.31 15.74 16.12
C MET A 17 -11.39 16.78 15.00
N GLY A 18 -11.28 16.40 13.75
CA GLY A 18 -11.39 17.30 12.60
C GLY A 18 -12.79 17.93 12.48
N VAL A 19 -13.85 17.16 12.74
CA VAL A 19 -15.24 17.68 12.75
C VAL A 19 -15.50 18.55 13.98
N ALA A 20 -14.87 18.26 15.12
CA ALA A 20 -15.12 18.97 16.40
C ALA A 20 -14.33 20.28 16.56
N ASN A 21 -13.33 20.53 15.72
CA ASN A 21 -12.40 21.63 15.90
C ASN A 21 -12.27 22.53 14.68
N ASP A 22 -12.49 23.84 14.89
CA ASP A 22 -12.04 24.94 14.01
C ASP A 22 -10.52 25.20 14.11
N PHE A 23 -9.70 24.17 14.25
CA PHE A 23 -8.25 24.31 14.29
C PHE A 23 -7.73 24.63 12.89
N GLN A 24 -7.42 25.91 12.67
CA GLN A 24 -6.62 26.39 11.51
C GLN A 24 -5.14 26.05 11.71
N PHE A 25 -4.83 24.77 11.90
CA PHE A 25 -3.45 24.30 11.80
C PHE A 25 -3.15 23.96 10.35
N ASP A 26 -2.11 24.56 9.80
CA ASP A 26 -1.56 24.12 8.51
C ASP A 26 -0.93 22.74 8.71
N LEU A 27 -1.71 21.72 8.37
CA LEU A 27 -1.31 20.33 8.48
C LEU A 27 -0.41 19.88 7.32
N HIS A 28 -0.19 20.74 6.31
CA HIS A 28 0.61 20.40 5.14
C HIS A 28 2.06 20.07 5.53
N ASP A 29 2.73 20.98 6.22
CA ASP A 29 4.11 20.78 6.66
C ASP A 29 4.24 19.60 7.61
N LEU A 30 3.28 19.42 8.53
CA LEU A 30 3.26 18.28 9.44
C LEU A 30 3.16 16.96 8.68
N SER A 31 2.31 16.88 7.64
CA SER A 31 2.17 15.70 6.79
C SER A 31 3.48 15.35 6.08
N MET A 32 4.22 16.37 5.60
CA MET A 32 5.54 16.18 4.98
C MET A 32 6.58 15.61 5.95
N TYR A 33 6.64 16.14 7.18
CA TYR A 33 7.56 15.61 8.20
C TYR A 33 7.20 14.17 8.59
N VAL A 34 5.92 13.86 8.72
CA VAL A 34 5.45 12.49 8.98
C VAL A 34 5.86 11.56 7.82
N LEU A 35 5.69 11.99 6.56
CA LEU A 35 6.12 11.24 5.38
C LEU A 35 7.63 10.96 5.41
N TYR A 36 8.46 11.97 5.65
CA TYR A 36 9.92 11.78 5.75
C TYR A 36 10.30 10.84 6.89
N ALA A 37 9.64 10.93 8.05
CA ALA A 37 9.86 10.03 9.16
C ALA A 37 9.49 8.57 8.81
N LEU A 38 8.36 8.36 8.12
CA LEU A 38 7.95 7.03 7.63
C LEU A 38 8.96 6.47 6.63
N MET A 39 9.39 7.26 5.64
CA MET A 39 10.39 6.84 4.66
C MET A 39 11.73 6.48 5.33
N PHE A 40 12.16 7.26 6.31
CA PHE A 40 13.37 6.99 7.08
C PHE A 40 13.25 5.71 7.90
N GLN A 41 12.10 5.48 8.56
CA GLN A 41 11.82 4.27 9.32
C GLN A 41 11.85 3.02 8.44
N VAL A 42 11.26 3.09 7.24
CA VAL A 42 11.31 2.02 6.24
C VAL A 42 12.75 1.73 5.85
N GLY A 43 13.54 2.76 5.55
CA GLY A 43 14.96 2.62 5.22
C GLY A 43 15.76 1.92 6.33
N ILE A 44 15.54 2.29 7.59
CA ILE A 44 16.15 1.62 8.75
C ILE A 44 15.68 0.17 8.85
N GLY A 45 14.38 -0.07 8.69
CA GLY A 45 13.80 -1.42 8.78
C GLY A 45 14.40 -2.38 7.76
N ILE A 46 14.52 -1.93 6.51
CA ILE A 46 15.16 -2.72 5.44
C ILE A 46 16.66 -2.89 5.72
N GLY A 47 17.38 -1.80 6.03
CA GLY A 47 18.83 -1.82 6.23
C GLY A 47 19.26 -2.62 7.46
N SER A 48 18.43 -2.67 8.50
CA SER A 48 18.68 -3.42 9.75
C SER A 48 18.39 -4.92 9.65
N ASN A 49 17.79 -5.37 8.56
CA ASN A 49 17.43 -6.78 8.40
C ASN A 49 18.66 -7.65 8.20
N LYS A 50 19.14 -8.25 9.28
CA LYS A 50 20.33 -9.13 9.27
C LYS A 50 20.21 -10.32 8.30
N LYS A 51 18.98 -10.74 7.99
CA LYS A 51 18.70 -11.82 7.04
C LYS A 51 18.68 -11.35 5.57
N LEU A 52 18.73 -10.05 5.30
CA LEU A 52 18.70 -9.52 3.94
C LEU A 52 19.79 -10.10 3.06
N LYS A 53 21.00 -10.22 3.60
CA LYS A 53 22.17 -10.78 2.88
C LYS A 53 21.99 -12.27 2.56
N GLU A 54 21.38 -13.03 3.47
CA GLU A 54 21.07 -14.45 3.26
C GLU A 54 19.90 -14.62 2.29
N LEU A 55 18.89 -13.76 2.42
CA LEU A 55 17.75 -13.70 1.49
C LEU A 55 18.23 -13.42 0.07
N VAL A 56 19.07 -12.40 -0.12
CA VAL A 56 19.61 -12.06 -1.44
C VAL A 56 20.42 -13.23 -2.04
N LYS A 57 21.18 -13.96 -1.23
CA LYS A 57 21.92 -15.17 -1.69
C LYS A 57 21.00 -16.35 -2.03
N SER A 58 19.83 -16.45 -1.40
CA SER A 58 18.86 -17.52 -1.65
C SER A 58 17.88 -17.22 -2.80
N LEU A 59 17.93 -16.00 -3.35
CA LEU A 59 17.03 -15.56 -4.40
C LEU A 59 17.26 -16.34 -5.70
N ARG A 60 16.20 -16.96 -6.15
CA ARG A 60 16.11 -17.50 -7.51
C ARG A 60 15.37 -16.48 -8.39
N PRO A 61 15.78 -16.30 -9.65
CA PRO A 61 15.11 -15.35 -10.57
C PRO A 61 13.59 -15.54 -10.63
N LYS A 62 13.11 -16.78 -10.48
CA LYS A 62 11.67 -17.11 -10.45
C LYS A 62 10.92 -16.45 -9.27
N MET A 63 11.60 -16.12 -8.19
CA MET A 63 10.94 -15.47 -7.02
C MET A 63 10.53 -14.02 -7.34
N LEU A 64 11.17 -13.39 -8.30
CA LEU A 64 10.83 -12.05 -8.78
C LEU A 64 9.45 -12.01 -9.47
N LEU A 65 8.99 -13.14 -9.97
CA LEU A 65 7.68 -13.23 -10.65
C LEU A 65 6.52 -12.92 -9.69
N VAL A 66 6.67 -13.20 -8.39
CA VAL A 66 5.57 -12.96 -7.42
C VAL A 66 5.33 -11.46 -7.22
N PRO A 67 6.32 -10.64 -6.85
CA PRO A 67 6.10 -9.19 -6.74
C PRO A 67 5.72 -8.56 -8.08
N MET A 68 6.31 -8.98 -9.19
CA MET A 68 5.93 -8.47 -10.51
C MET A 68 4.48 -8.77 -10.85
N ALA A 69 4.03 -10.01 -10.63
CA ALA A 69 2.63 -10.38 -10.82
C ALA A 69 1.69 -9.62 -9.88
N THR A 70 2.12 -9.34 -8.65
CA THR A 70 1.35 -8.53 -7.69
C THR A 70 1.20 -7.10 -8.19
N ILE A 71 2.28 -6.46 -8.65
CA ILE A 71 2.25 -5.09 -9.17
C ILE A 71 1.34 -5.03 -10.41
N VAL A 72 1.64 -5.83 -11.42
CA VAL A 72 0.89 -5.82 -12.68
C VAL A 72 -0.58 -6.17 -12.46
N GLY A 73 -0.87 -7.23 -11.70
CA GLY A 73 -2.24 -7.65 -11.39
C GLY A 73 -3.02 -6.57 -10.62
N THR A 74 -2.41 -5.97 -9.60
CA THR A 74 -3.08 -4.91 -8.84
C THR A 74 -3.39 -3.70 -9.71
N LEU A 75 -2.43 -3.22 -10.52
CA LEU A 75 -2.63 -2.07 -11.40
C LEU A 75 -3.69 -2.34 -12.46
N LEU A 76 -3.67 -3.52 -13.10
CA LEU A 76 -4.69 -3.90 -14.07
C LEU A 76 -6.10 -3.93 -13.44
N PHE A 77 -6.27 -4.59 -12.29
CA PHE A 77 -7.57 -4.63 -11.63
C PHE A 77 -8.01 -3.27 -11.11
N SER A 78 -7.08 -2.42 -10.66
CA SER A 78 -7.39 -1.04 -10.29
C SER A 78 -7.82 -0.20 -11.49
N ALA A 79 -7.18 -0.40 -12.66
CA ALA A 79 -7.61 0.22 -13.90
C ALA A 79 -9.03 -0.23 -14.31
N PHE A 80 -9.35 -1.52 -14.15
CA PHE A 80 -10.73 -2.00 -14.38
C PHE A 80 -11.73 -1.42 -13.39
N ALA A 81 -11.34 -1.16 -12.14
CA ALA A 81 -12.21 -0.54 -11.15
C ALA A 81 -12.65 0.86 -11.55
N SER A 82 -11.86 1.60 -12.34
CA SER A 82 -12.24 2.93 -12.86
C SER A 82 -13.50 2.89 -13.74
N LEU A 83 -13.80 1.75 -14.37
CA LEU A 83 -15.04 1.60 -15.16
C LEU A 83 -16.30 1.66 -14.28
N LEU A 84 -16.16 1.39 -12.99
CA LEU A 84 -17.24 1.44 -12.01
C LEU A 84 -17.29 2.79 -11.28
N LEU A 85 -16.21 3.56 -11.33
CA LEU A 85 -16.01 4.80 -10.59
C LEU A 85 -15.89 5.97 -11.56
N SER A 86 -17.01 6.48 -12.06
CA SER A 86 -17.04 7.55 -13.07
C SER A 86 -16.43 8.89 -12.62
N GLN A 87 -16.24 9.08 -11.31
CA GLN A 87 -15.68 10.30 -10.74
C GLN A 87 -14.15 10.34 -10.82
N TRP A 88 -13.49 9.19 -10.85
CA TRP A 88 -12.03 9.07 -10.77
C TRP A 88 -11.45 8.52 -12.06
N SER A 89 -10.33 9.10 -12.49
CA SER A 89 -9.64 8.65 -13.69
C SER A 89 -9.04 7.25 -13.49
N VAL A 90 -8.67 6.60 -14.59
CA VAL A 90 -7.96 5.31 -14.57
C VAL A 90 -6.67 5.43 -13.75
N PHE A 91 -5.93 6.53 -13.92
CA PHE A 91 -4.68 6.78 -13.19
C PHE A 91 -4.90 7.00 -11.70
N ASP A 92 -5.99 7.66 -11.30
CA ASP A 92 -6.34 7.82 -9.88
C ASP A 92 -6.65 6.47 -9.23
N CYS A 93 -7.41 5.62 -9.90
CA CYS A 93 -7.68 4.26 -9.42
C CYS A 93 -6.41 3.42 -9.33
N MET A 94 -5.51 3.52 -10.33
CA MET A 94 -4.21 2.85 -10.29
C MET A 94 -3.32 3.37 -9.16
N ALA A 95 -3.32 4.69 -8.90
CA ALA A 95 -2.61 5.29 -7.79
C ALA A 95 -3.11 4.77 -6.43
N VAL A 96 -4.43 4.64 -6.25
CA VAL A 96 -5.03 4.02 -5.06
C VAL A 96 -4.54 2.58 -4.90
N GLY A 97 -4.59 1.78 -5.96
CA GLY A 97 -4.14 0.38 -5.96
C GLY A 97 -2.64 0.22 -5.70
N SER A 98 -1.83 1.19 -6.16
CA SER A 98 -0.37 1.19 -6.01
C SER A 98 0.12 1.32 -4.57
N GLY A 99 -0.78 1.53 -3.62
CA GLY A 99 -0.48 1.46 -2.20
C GLY A 99 -0.12 0.08 -1.69
N PHE A 100 -0.53 -1.00 -2.38
CA PHE A 100 -0.22 -2.40 -2.06
C PHE A 100 -0.34 -2.76 -0.58
N ALA A 101 -1.40 -2.27 0.08
CA ALA A 101 -1.66 -2.37 1.52
C ALA A 101 -0.78 -1.46 2.41
N TYR A 102 -0.02 -0.52 1.84
CA TYR A 102 0.67 0.52 2.61
C TYR A 102 -0.21 1.77 2.73
N TYR A 103 -1.25 1.67 3.53
CA TYR A 103 -2.32 2.65 3.63
C TYR A 103 -1.86 4.06 4.02
N SER A 104 -0.97 4.21 5.02
CA SER A 104 -0.53 5.53 5.50
C SER A 104 0.31 6.27 4.46
N LEU A 105 1.32 5.62 3.89
CA LEU A 105 2.18 6.22 2.87
C LEU A 105 1.39 6.57 1.60
N SER A 106 0.56 5.63 1.12
CA SER A 106 -0.26 5.82 -0.07
C SER A 106 -1.21 7.00 0.07
N SER A 107 -1.91 7.11 1.20
CA SER A 107 -2.83 8.21 1.47
C SER A 107 -2.14 9.57 1.42
N ILE A 108 -1.00 9.70 2.11
CA ILE A 108 -0.23 10.96 2.16
C ILE A 108 0.31 11.34 0.78
N LEU A 109 0.93 10.38 0.06
CA LEU A 109 1.46 10.62 -1.28
C LEU A 109 0.38 11.09 -2.25
N ILE A 110 -0.77 10.40 -2.27
CA ILE A 110 -1.88 10.75 -3.16
C ILE A 110 -2.40 12.15 -2.84
N THR A 111 -2.64 12.46 -1.57
CA THR A 111 -3.13 13.79 -1.17
C THR A 111 -2.16 14.88 -1.62
N GLN A 112 -0.86 14.73 -1.34
CA GLN A 112 0.13 15.76 -1.66
C GLN A 112 0.37 15.95 -3.16
N PHE A 113 0.47 14.86 -3.93
CA PHE A 113 0.74 14.98 -5.36
C PHE A 113 -0.48 15.38 -6.17
N LYS A 114 -1.69 15.11 -5.67
CA LYS A 114 -2.93 15.51 -6.38
C LYS A 114 -3.44 16.88 -5.98
N GLU A 115 -3.08 17.39 -4.80
CA GLU A 115 -3.52 18.72 -4.33
C GLU A 115 -3.30 19.85 -5.36
N PRO A 116 -2.13 19.97 -6.04
CA PRO A 116 -1.91 21.02 -7.02
C PRO A 116 -2.82 20.94 -8.25
N SER A 117 -3.28 19.74 -8.62
CA SER A 117 -4.04 19.49 -9.84
C SER A 117 -5.56 19.48 -9.65
N ILE A 118 -6.05 18.95 -8.54
CA ILE A 118 -7.50 18.79 -8.29
C ILE A 118 -8.01 19.54 -7.05
N GLY A 119 -7.10 20.25 -6.35
CA GLY A 119 -7.40 20.99 -5.12
C GLY A 119 -7.43 20.12 -3.88
N LEU A 120 -7.26 20.75 -2.71
CA LEU A 120 -7.09 20.07 -1.41
C LEU A 120 -8.26 19.14 -1.07
N GLN A 121 -9.49 19.55 -1.34
CA GLN A 121 -10.68 18.77 -0.96
C GLN A 121 -10.73 17.42 -1.69
N LEU A 122 -10.63 17.43 -3.02
CA LEU A 122 -10.66 16.19 -3.83
C LEU A 122 -9.42 15.35 -3.61
N ALA A 123 -8.25 15.97 -3.43
CA ALA A 123 -7.02 15.25 -3.12
C ALA A 123 -7.11 14.52 -1.77
N THR A 124 -7.68 15.15 -0.75
CA THR A 124 -7.92 14.54 0.57
C THR A 124 -8.94 13.41 0.48
N GLU A 125 -10.00 13.57 -0.32
CA GLU A 125 -10.98 12.52 -0.57
C GLU A 125 -10.33 11.30 -1.21
N LEU A 126 -9.52 11.48 -2.27
CA LEU A 126 -8.82 10.39 -2.94
C LEU A 126 -7.80 9.71 -2.00
N GLY A 127 -7.05 10.50 -1.22
CA GLY A 127 -6.14 9.99 -0.19
C GLY A 127 -6.85 9.15 0.88
N THR A 128 -8.06 9.57 1.27
CA THR A 128 -8.90 8.82 2.22
C THR A 128 -9.40 7.52 1.61
N ILE A 129 -9.82 7.54 0.34
CA ILE A 129 -10.19 6.32 -0.41
C ILE A 129 -9.00 5.35 -0.44
N ALA A 130 -7.80 5.84 -0.72
CA ALA A 130 -6.59 5.02 -0.72
C ALA A 130 -6.30 4.42 0.65
N LEU A 131 -6.43 5.20 1.72
CA LEU A 131 -6.29 4.72 3.09
C LEU A 131 -7.22 3.54 3.37
N LEU A 132 -8.51 3.75 3.14
CA LEU A 132 -9.53 2.74 3.41
C LEU A 132 -9.38 1.50 2.52
N ALA A 133 -9.16 1.67 1.22
CA ALA A 133 -8.98 0.56 0.29
C ALA A 133 -7.79 -0.34 0.70
N ASN A 134 -6.68 0.26 1.11
CA ASN A 134 -5.51 -0.50 1.54
C ASN A 134 -5.68 -1.15 2.92
N ILE A 135 -6.43 -0.54 3.85
CA ILE A 135 -6.83 -1.19 5.11
C ILE A 135 -7.74 -2.39 4.82
N PHE A 136 -8.75 -2.23 3.95
CA PHE A 136 -9.62 -3.34 3.55
C PHE A 136 -8.84 -4.46 2.88
N ARG A 137 -7.87 -4.15 2.03
CA ARG A 137 -6.98 -5.15 1.43
C ARG A 137 -6.23 -5.95 2.50
N GLU A 138 -5.65 -5.30 3.49
CA GLU A 138 -4.97 -5.95 4.61
C GLU A 138 -5.93 -6.88 5.38
N MET A 139 -7.12 -6.36 5.72
CA MET A 139 -8.14 -7.12 6.42
C MET A 139 -8.58 -8.36 5.62
N MET A 140 -8.84 -8.20 4.32
CA MET A 140 -9.19 -9.31 3.43
C MET A 140 -8.05 -10.34 3.33
N ALA A 141 -6.81 -9.90 3.23
CA ALA A 141 -5.67 -10.81 3.17
C ALA A 141 -5.49 -11.58 4.48
N LEU A 142 -5.72 -10.92 5.63
CA LEU A 142 -5.60 -11.56 6.96
C LEU A 142 -6.70 -12.59 7.20
N LEU A 143 -7.96 -12.19 7.01
CA LEU A 143 -9.12 -13.04 7.28
C LEU A 143 -9.35 -14.07 6.18
N GLY A 144 -9.06 -13.67 4.93
CA GLY A 144 -9.22 -14.52 3.75
C GLY A 144 -8.06 -15.47 3.47
N ALA A 145 -6.95 -15.41 4.22
CA ALA A 145 -5.75 -16.22 3.97
C ALA A 145 -6.03 -17.70 3.70
N PRO A 146 -6.87 -18.41 4.51
CA PRO A 146 -7.18 -19.83 4.26
C PRO A 146 -7.91 -20.07 2.95
N LEU A 147 -8.86 -19.19 2.59
CA LEU A 147 -9.63 -19.28 1.35
C LEU A 147 -8.75 -18.93 0.14
N ILE A 148 -7.99 -17.85 0.24
CA ILE A 148 -7.04 -17.43 -0.79
C ILE A 148 -6.04 -18.56 -1.08
N ARG A 149 -5.49 -19.17 -0.02
CA ARG A 149 -4.59 -20.32 -0.16
C ARG A 149 -5.26 -21.52 -0.85
N LYS A 150 -6.52 -21.81 -0.48
CA LYS A 150 -7.27 -22.95 -1.01
C LYS A 150 -7.59 -22.81 -2.49
N TYR A 151 -8.04 -21.64 -2.94
CA TYR A 151 -8.54 -21.42 -4.31
C TYR A 151 -7.48 -20.91 -5.28
N PHE A 152 -6.53 -20.11 -4.82
CA PHE A 152 -5.54 -19.42 -5.68
C PHE A 152 -4.11 -19.97 -5.53
N GLY A 153 -3.90 -20.91 -4.62
CA GLY A 153 -2.62 -21.58 -4.47
C GLY A 153 -1.70 -21.00 -3.40
N LYS A 154 -0.52 -21.61 -3.26
CA LYS A 154 0.39 -21.44 -2.13
C LYS A 154 0.98 -20.04 -2.00
N LEU A 155 1.20 -19.35 -3.11
CA LEU A 155 1.81 -18.01 -3.15
C LEU A 155 0.79 -16.87 -3.12
N ALA A 156 -0.49 -17.17 -3.35
CA ALA A 156 -1.53 -16.15 -3.42
C ALA A 156 -1.72 -15.34 -2.14
N PRO A 157 -1.63 -15.90 -0.90
CA PRO A 157 -1.67 -15.09 0.31
C PRO A 157 -0.56 -14.04 0.40
N ILE A 158 0.62 -14.30 -0.20
CA ILE A 158 1.74 -13.36 -0.24
C ILE A 158 1.35 -12.16 -1.12
N SER A 159 0.84 -12.41 -2.33
CA SER A 159 0.40 -11.34 -3.25
C SER A 159 -0.77 -10.54 -2.69
N ALA A 160 -1.73 -11.19 -2.03
CA ALA A 160 -2.84 -10.51 -1.37
C ALA A 160 -2.37 -9.57 -0.26
N ALA A 161 -1.39 -10.01 0.54
CA ALA A 161 -0.83 -9.25 1.65
C ALA A 161 -0.08 -7.98 1.22
N GLY A 162 0.46 -7.94 -0.01
CA GLY A 162 1.24 -6.78 -0.48
C GLY A 162 2.47 -6.53 0.40
N VAL A 163 2.66 -5.27 0.82
CA VAL A 163 3.76 -4.85 1.70
C VAL A 163 3.77 -5.66 3.01
N ASN A 164 2.59 -5.91 3.58
CA ASN A 164 2.44 -6.58 4.88
C ASN A 164 2.81 -8.08 4.85
N SER A 165 3.22 -8.63 3.69
CA SER A 165 3.68 -10.02 3.57
C SER A 165 4.97 -10.30 4.35
N MET A 166 5.78 -9.27 4.62
CA MET A 166 7.06 -9.40 5.32
C MET A 166 6.94 -9.28 6.86
N ASP A 167 5.84 -8.74 7.36
CA ASP A 167 5.65 -8.40 8.78
C ASP A 167 4.29 -8.83 9.35
N VAL A 168 3.27 -7.97 9.28
CA VAL A 168 1.98 -8.17 9.97
C VAL A 168 1.26 -9.44 9.51
N LEU A 169 1.31 -9.77 8.23
CA LEU A 169 0.64 -10.94 7.65
C LEU A 169 1.54 -12.17 7.54
N LEU A 170 2.84 -12.03 7.80
CA LEU A 170 3.78 -13.16 7.72
C LEU A 170 3.40 -14.35 8.62
N PRO A 171 2.94 -14.16 9.87
CA PRO A 171 2.46 -15.28 10.68
C PRO A 171 1.28 -16.02 10.04
N SER A 172 0.30 -15.30 9.50
CA SER A 172 -0.86 -15.89 8.82
C SER A 172 -0.44 -16.62 7.54
N ILE A 173 0.41 -15.99 6.71
CA ILE A 173 0.98 -16.63 5.52
C ILE A 173 1.70 -17.92 5.88
N THR A 174 2.53 -17.90 6.92
CA THR A 174 3.29 -19.06 7.38
C THR A 174 2.38 -20.18 7.88
N GLN A 175 1.31 -19.83 8.57
CA GLN A 175 0.33 -20.77 9.09
C GLN A 175 -0.38 -21.55 7.97
N TYR A 176 -0.83 -20.84 6.92
CA TYR A 176 -1.64 -21.45 5.86
C TYR A 176 -0.83 -21.91 4.64
N SER A 177 0.30 -21.29 4.35
CA SER A 177 1.14 -21.62 3.19
C SER A 177 2.42 -22.41 3.53
N GLY A 178 2.78 -22.50 4.83
CA GLY A 178 3.94 -23.23 5.32
C GLY A 178 5.19 -22.35 5.47
N LYS A 179 6.17 -22.88 6.20
CA LYS A 179 7.41 -22.13 6.55
C LYS A 179 8.35 -21.92 5.37
N ASP A 180 8.28 -22.76 4.36
CA ASP A 180 9.12 -22.69 3.16
C ASP A 180 8.85 -21.46 2.29
N VAL A 181 7.69 -20.80 2.45
CA VAL A 181 7.38 -19.55 1.74
C VAL A 181 7.90 -18.29 2.44
N ILE A 182 8.43 -18.39 3.67
CA ILE A 182 8.92 -17.24 4.43
C ILE A 182 9.95 -16.39 3.64
N PRO A 183 10.98 -16.98 3.01
CA PRO A 183 11.95 -16.19 2.26
C PRO A 183 11.32 -15.39 1.12
N ILE A 184 10.38 -15.99 0.39
CA ILE A 184 9.71 -15.32 -0.72
C ILE A 184 8.71 -14.26 -0.22
N ALA A 185 8.05 -14.48 0.92
CA ALA A 185 7.14 -13.51 1.52
C ALA A 185 7.88 -12.25 1.99
N ILE A 186 9.02 -12.42 2.66
CA ILE A 186 9.86 -11.29 3.09
C ILE A 186 10.43 -10.54 1.88
N PHE A 187 10.97 -11.26 0.90
CA PHE A 187 11.50 -10.67 -0.32
C PHE A 187 10.43 -9.89 -1.09
N HIS A 188 9.24 -10.46 -1.23
CA HIS A 188 8.09 -9.83 -1.86
C HIS A 188 7.72 -8.53 -1.14
N GLY A 189 7.55 -8.58 0.19
CA GLY A 189 7.19 -7.40 0.99
C GLY A 189 8.19 -6.26 0.83
N ILE A 190 9.51 -6.56 0.91
CA ILE A 190 10.58 -5.57 0.72
C ILE A 190 10.52 -4.94 -0.68
N LEU A 191 10.38 -5.75 -1.74
CA LEU A 191 10.32 -5.20 -3.11
C LEU A 191 9.07 -4.36 -3.33
N ILE A 192 7.92 -4.81 -2.86
CA ILE A 192 6.67 -4.04 -2.96
C ILE A 192 6.80 -2.74 -2.19
N ASP A 193 7.29 -2.77 -0.95
CA ASP A 193 7.48 -1.58 -0.11
C ASP A 193 8.36 -0.52 -0.81
N MET A 194 9.50 -0.93 -1.36
CA MET A 194 10.37 -0.05 -2.15
C MET A 194 9.70 0.46 -3.44
N SER A 195 8.77 -0.29 -4.01
CA SER A 195 8.10 0.08 -5.25
C SER A 195 6.95 1.08 -5.03
N VAL A 196 6.33 1.12 -3.84
CA VAL A 196 5.17 1.98 -3.55
C VAL A 196 5.41 3.44 -3.94
N PRO A 197 6.46 4.14 -3.46
CA PRO A 197 6.68 5.54 -3.83
C PRO A 197 6.87 5.74 -5.34
N ALA A 198 7.65 4.85 -5.98
CA ALA A 198 7.96 4.97 -7.40
C ALA A 198 6.72 4.72 -8.27
N VAL A 199 5.95 3.66 -7.97
CA VAL A 199 4.75 3.29 -8.73
C VAL A 199 3.65 4.32 -8.52
N SER A 200 3.41 4.76 -7.29
CA SER A 200 2.43 5.80 -6.98
C SER A 200 2.76 7.11 -7.69
N TYR A 201 4.02 7.57 -7.60
CA TYR A 201 4.47 8.79 -8.26
C TYR A 201 4.28 8.74 -9.79
N THR A 202 4.60 7.61 -10.42
CA THR A 202 4.44 7.44 -11.86
C THR A 202 3.00 7.61 -12.31
N HIS A 203 2.03 7.04 -11.58
CA HIS A 203 0.61 7.12 -11.92
C HIS A 203 0.00 8.50 -11.59
N LEU A 204 0.47 9.13 -10.52
CA LEU A 204 0.01 10.47 -10.15
C LEU A 204 0.47 11.54 -11.15
N ARG A 205 1.69 11.43 -11.71
CA ARG A 205 2.20 12.35 -12.72
C ARG A 205 1.70 12.07 -14.13
N ALA A 206 1.33 10.86 -14.47
CA ALA A 206 0.84 10.53 -15.80
C ALA A 206 -0.39 11.38 -16.19
N HIS A 207 -1.23 11.73 -15.21
CA HIS A 207 -2.39 12.57 -15.43
C HIS A 207 -2.04 14.05 -15.72
N GLU A 208 -0.91 14.55 -15.21
CA GLU A 208 -0.50 15.95 -15.49
C GLU A 208 -0.06 16.13 -16.95
N THR A 209 0.54 15.09 -17.54
CA THR A 209 1.03 15.14 -18.92
C THR A 209 -0.12 15.10 -19.94
N ASP A 210 -1.22 14.39 -19.62
CA ASP A 210 -2.40 14.31 -20.52
C ASP A 210 -3.25 15.59 -20.52
N GLN A 211 -3.09 16.48 -19.53
CA GLN A 211 -3.79 17.78 -19.52
C GLN A 211 -3.12 18.84 -20.41
N TYR A 212 -1.90 18.60 -20.89
CA TYR A 212 -1.14 19.50 -21.76
C TYR A 212 -1.09 19.04 -23.23
N LEU A 213 -1.74 17.94 -23.60
CA LEU A 213 -1.95 17.44 -24.95
C LEU A 213 -3.38 17.62 -25.40
#